data_c9d2b593ba5528a4687b5d79757671af
#
_entry.id   c9d2b593ba5528a4687b5d79757671af
#
_cell.length_a   1.000
_cell.length_b   1.000
_cell.length_c   1.000
_cell.angle_alpha   90.00
_cell.angle_beta   90.00
_cell.angle_gamma   90.00
#
_symmetry.space_group_name_H-M   'P 1'
#
loop_
_entity.id
_entity.type
_entity.pdbx_description
1 polymer ?
#
loop_
_entity_poly.entity_id
_entity_poly.type
_entity_poly.pdbx_seq_one_letter_code
_entity_poly.pdbx_strand_id
1 'polypeptide(L)'
;MKPINAIVLSTLLSIFVTYGGHAQEADYYSDKYRRFEDFVYTDNIKSVVLEQSGLKLSEPILMLGTDESLVLSFDDLDADNKYYAYTLIHCNADWTPSNLSQSDYLQGFSEDRITDYKASFNTIQPYTNYRLTIPGREVRPSLSGNYLPGIS
;
A
#
# COMPACT_ATOMS: atom_id res chain seq x y z
N MET A 1 27.91 74.88 -34.52
CA MET A 1 28.35 73.81 -33.62
C MET A 1 27.14 73.14 -33.08
N LYS A 2 26.92 71.91 -33.53
CA LYS A 2 25.78 71.01 -33.06
C LYS A 2 26.31 69.96 -32.14
N PRO A 3 25.70 69.71 -31.00
CA PRO A 3 26.08 68.56 -30.17
C PRO A 3 25.45 67.28 -30.74
N ILE A 4 26.23 66.21 -30.75
CA ILE A 4 25.89 64.85 -31.16
C ILE A 4 25.12 64.20 -30.02
N ASN A 5 23.90 63.77 -30.29
CA ASN A 5 23.11 62.98 -29.37
C ASN A 5 23.61 61.56 -29.41
N ALA A 6 24.24 61.11 -28.31
CA ALA A 6 24.56 59.72 -28.11
C ALA A 6 23.29 58.93 -27.69
N ILE A 7 22.82 58.07 -28.58
CA ILE A 7 21.74 57.11 -28.27
C ILE A 7 22.41 55.96 -27.53
N VAL A 8 22.14 55.88 -26.24
CA VAL A 8 22.51 54.71 -25.44
C VAL A 8 21.47 53.64 -25.71
N LEU A 9 21.85 52.63 -26.52
CA LEU A 9 21.05 51.44 -26.76
C LEU A 9 21.23 50.51 -25.58
N SER A 10 20.29 50.57 -24.64
CA SER A 10 20.21 49.63 -23.50
C SER A 10 19.68 48.30 -23.99
N THR A 11 20.56 47.32 -24.22
CA THR A 11 20.18 45.93 -24.45
C THR A 11 19.78 45.29 -23.13
N LEU A 12 18.48 45.17 -22.89
CA LEU A 12 17.91 44.38 -21.82
C LEU A 12 18.16 42.91 -22.15
N LEU A 13 19.20 42.35 -21.53
CA LEU A 13 19.47 40.90 -21.56
C LEU A 13 18.47 40.21 -20.63
N SER A 14 17.38 39.70 -21.19
CA SER A 14 16.40 38.89 -20.48
C SER A 14 17.03 37.52 -20.17
N ILE A 15 17.51 37.34 -18.94
CA ILE A 15 17.93 36.03 -18.44
C ILE A 15 16.65 35.22 -18.19
N PHE A 16 16.30 34.36 -19.14
CA PHE A 16 15.34 33.28 -18.90
C PHE A 16 15.99 32.26 -17.97
N VAL A 17 15.75 32.41 -16.69
CA VAL A 17 16.01 31.33 -15.75
C VAL A 17 14.93 30.26 -16.00
N THR A 18 15.25 29.25 -16.82
CA THR A 18 14.46 28.02 -16.89
C THR A 18 14.60 27.32 -15.56
N TYR A 19 13.63 27.49 -14.70
CA TYR A 19 13.42 26.58 -13.59
C TYR A 19 13.11 25.22 -14.20
N GLY A 20 14.12 24.39 -14.38
CA GLY A 20 13.96 22.97 -14.59
C GLY A 20 13.30 22.41 -13.33
N GLY A 21 11.99 22.28 -13.35
CA GLY A 21 11.28 21.49 -12.36
C GLY A 21 11.81 20.06 -12.52
N HIS A 22 12.75 19.70 -11.68
CA HIS A 22 13.00 18.30 -11.45
C HIS A 22 11.73 17.78 -10.77
N ALA A 23 10.84 17.17 -11.55
CA ALA A 23 9.91 16.22 -10.98
C ALA A 23 10.80 15.23 -10.23
N GLN A 24 10.76 15.26 -8.88
CA GLN A 24 11.32 14.18 -8.10
C GLN A 24 10.52 12.95 -8.53
N GLU A 25 11.13 12.14 -9.38
CA GLU A 25 10.68 10.77 -9.56
C GLU A 25 10.68 10.20 -8.14
N ALA A 26 9.48 9.95 -7.61
CA ALA A 26 9.36 9.27 -6.34
C ALA A 26 10.19 7.99 -6.48
N ASP A 27 11.20 7.84 -5.63
CA ASP A 27 12.07 6.66 -5.67
C ASP A 27 11.20 5.45 -5.35
N TYR A 28 10.62 4.87 -6.39
CA TYR A 28 9.73 3.71 -6.34
C TYR A 28 10.38 2.52 -5.62
N TYR A 29 11.70 2.51 -5.55
CA TYR A 29 12.50 1.46 -4.90
C TYR A 29 12.88 1.80 -3.46
N SER A 30 12.52 2.97 -2.94
CA SER A 30 12.76 3.26 -1.54
C SER A 30 11.73 2.54 -0.66
N ASP A 31 12.17 1.95 0.45
CA ASP A 31 11.33 1.25 1.43
C ASP A 31 10.24 2.13 2.08
N LYS A 32 10.26 3.44 1.78
CA LYS A 32 9.31 4.43 2.29
C LYS A 32 8.03 4.55 1.45
N TYR A 33 8.02 4.04 0.20
CA TYR A 33 6.87 4.14 -0.68
C TYR A 33 6.10 2.84 -0.70
N ARG A 34 4.79 2.94 -0.54
CA ARG A 34 3.90 1.79 -0.69
C ARG A 34 3.93 1.31 -2.14
N ARG A 35 4.30 0.06 -2.33
CA ARG A 35 4.24 -0.60 -3.64
C ARG A 35 2.85 -1.20 -3.83
N PHE A 36 2.31 -1.09 -5.04
CA PHE A 36 1.04 -1.71 -5.42
C PHE A 36 1.29 -3.06 -6.08
N GLU A 37 2.07 -3.88 -5.39
CA GLU A 37 2.46 -5.24 -5.77
C GLU A 37 2.60 -6.08 -4.48
N ASP A 38 2.73 -7.36 -4.63
CA ASP A 38 3.01 -8.27 -3.51
C ASP A 38 4.44 -8.03 -3.01
N PHE A 39 4.56 -7.30 -1.91
CA PHE A 39 5.84 -6.89 -1.35
C PHE A 39 5.86 -6.90 0.18
N VAL A 40 6.94 -7.43 0.74
CA VAL A 40 7.20 -7.44 2.18
C VAL A 40 8.30 -6.45 2.50
N TYR A 41 7.98 -5.42 3.31
CA TYR A 41 8.88 -4.30 3.61
C TYR A 41 9.92 -4.58 4.69
N THR A 42 9.72 -5.62 5.51
CA THR A 42 10.57 -5.92 6.67
C THR A 42 11.09 -7.36 6.63
N ASP A 43 12.36 -7.52 6.97
CA ASP A 43 13.03 -8.82 6.89
C ASP A 43 12.53 -9.84 7.93
N ASN A 44 11.89 -9.40 9.00
CA ASN A 44 11.32 -10.28 10.03
C ASN A 44 9.98 -10.89 9.63
N ILE A 45 9.30 -10.39 8.61
CA ILE A 45 8.04 -10.96 8.11
C ILE A 45 8.33 -12.03 7.07
N LYS A 46 7.77 -13.21 7.29
CA LYS A 46 7.94 -14.40 6.44
C LYS A 46 6.63 -15.12 6.23
N SER A 47 6.63 -16.09 5.32
CA SER A 47 5.51 -17.01 5.08
C SER A 47 4.19 -16.27 4.78
N VAL A 48 4.25 -15.14 4.06
CA VAL A 48 3.03 -14.39 3.70
C VAL A 48 2.22 -15.20 2.70
N VAL A 49 0.99 -15.54 3.06
CA VAL A 49 0.06 -16.32 2.23
C VAL A 49 -1.32 -15.70 2.30
N LEU A 50 -1.96 -15.52 1.14
CA LEU A 50 -3.36 -15.13 1.01
C LEU A 50 -4.10 -16.21 0.23
N GLU A 51 -5.06 -16.88 0.86
CA GLU A 51 -5.79 -18.01 0.29
C GLU A 51 -7.26 -17.99 0.72
N GLN A 52 -8.11 -18.75 0.02
CA GLN A 52 -9.49 -18.93 0.45
C GLN A 52 -9.55 -19.69 1.78
N SER A 53 -10.48 -19.31 2.64
CA SER A 53 -10.67 -19.98 3.93
C SER A 53 -11.01 -21.45 3.74
N GLY A 54 -10.20 -22.31 4.35
CA GLY A 54 -10.38 -23.77 4.26
C GLY A 54 -9.84 -24.42 2.99
N LEU A 55 -9.33 -23.67 2.01
CA LEU A 55 -8.78 -24.20 0.76
C LEU A 55 -7.33 -23.74 0.56
N LYS A 56 -6.38 -24.58 0.94
CA LYS A 56 -4.95 -24.27 0.83
C LYS A 56 -4.51 -24.13 -0.63
N LEU A 57 -3.59 -23.19 -0.86
CA LEU A 57 -3.00 -22.92 -2.18
C LEU A 57 -4.04 -22.50 -3.23
N SER A 58 -5.18 -21.99 -2.80
CA SER A 58 -6.18 -21.43 -3.70
C SER A 58 -5.79 -20.04 -4.17
N GLU A 59 -6.35 -19.64 -5.31
CA GLU A 59 -6.27 -18.25 -5.74
C GLU A 59 -7.06 -17.36 -4.76
N PRO A 60 -6.55 -16.16 -4.43
CA PRO A 60 -7.20 -15.25 -3.48
C PRO A 60 -8.38 -14.50 -4.13
N ILE A 61 -9.35 -15.22 -4.61
CA ILE A 61 -10.57 -14.70 -5.23
C ILE A 61 -11.71 -14.85 -4.25
N LEU A 62 -12.47 -13.78 -4.06
CA LEU A 62 -13.63 -13.70 -3.17
C LEU A 62 -14.86 -13.24 -3.95
N MET A 63 -15.97 -13.95 -3.81
CA MET A 63 -17.25 -13.52 -4.35
C MET A 63 -17.99 -12.65 -3.32
N LEU A 64 -18.21 -11.36 -3.66
CA LEU A 64 -18.92 -10.43 -2.78
C LEU A 64 -20.39 -10.87 -2.56
N GLY A 65 -20.86 -10.70 -1.33
CA GLY A 65 -22.24 -11.05 -0.96
C GLY A 65 -22.45 -12.54 -0.67
N THR A 66 -21.39 -13.33 -0.60
CA THR A 66 -21.42 -14.72 -0.15
C THR A 66 -20.77 -14.85 1.23
N ASP A 67 -20.83 -16.04 1.81
CA ASP A 67 -20.15 -16.39 3.07
C ASP A 67 -18.68 -16.78 2.87
N GLU A 68 -18.15 -16.63 1.65
CA GLU A 68 -16.75 -16.89 1.35
C GLU A 68 -15.85 -15.88 2.05
N SER A 69 -14.65 -16.31 2.40
CA SER A 69 -13.65 -15.45 3.00
C SER A 69 -12.24 -15.85 2.56
N LEU A 70 -11.35 -14.88 2.56
CA LEU A 70 -9.91 -15.08 2.39
C LEU A 70 -9.23 -15.06 3.77
N VAL A 71 -8.12 -15.74 3.88
CA VAL A 71 -7.25 -15.67 5.05
C VAL A 71 -5.87 -15.23 4.59
N LEU A 72 -5.46 -14.05 5.05
CA LEU A 72 -4.07 -13.62 5.00
C LEU A 72 -3.37 -14.13 6.25
N SER A 73 -2.24 -14.81 6.10
CA SER A 73 -1.40 -15.23 7.21
C SER A 73 0.05 -14.88 6.97
N PHE A 74 0.77 -14.55 8.04
CA PHE A 74 2.21 -14.29 7.99
C PHE A 74 2.85 -14.61 9.34
N ASP A 75 4.17 -14.84 9.31
CA ASP A 75 4.99 -15.11 10.49
C ASP A 75 5.89 -13.90 10.77
N ASP A 76 5.85 -13.40 12.01
CA ASP A 76 6.78 -12.40 12.52
C ASP A 76 7.87 -13.09 13.35
N LEU A 77 9.11 -13.04 12.86
CA LEU A 77 10.27 -13.70 13.47
C LEU A 77 10.81 -12.99 14.72
N ASP A 78 10.32 -11.80 15.04
CA ASP A 78 10.66 -11.14 16.31
C ASP A 78 10.00 -11.86 17.50
N ALA A 79 9.00 -12.70 17.24
CA ALA A 79 8.35 -13.57 18.21
C ALA A 79 7.72 -12.85 19.41
N ASP A 80 7.45 -11.57 19.27
CA ASP A 80 6.73 -10.73 20.23
C ASP A 80 5.27 -10.50 19.80
N ASN A 81 4.49 -9.83 20.65
CA ASN A 81 3.13 -9.43 20.31
C ASN A 81 3.13 -7.99 19.82
N LYS A 82 3.02 -7.83 18.50
CA LYS A 82 2.86 -6.53 17.86
C LYS A 82 1.39 -6.23 17.53
N TYR A 83 1.09 -4.95 17.49
CA TYR A 83 -0.21 -4.47 17.04
C TYR A 83 -0.11 -4.16 15.54
N TYR A 84 -0.60 -5.09 14.73
CA TYR A 84 -0.75 -4.85 13.30
C TYR A 84 -2.13 -4.32 13.00
N ALA A 85 -2.18 -3.23 12.24
CA ALA A 85 -3.39 -2.73 11.63
C ALA A 85 -3.45 -3.11 10.15
N TYR A 86 -4.65 -3.20 9.59
CA TYR A 86 -4.81 -3.48 8.18
C TYR A 86 -5.85 -2.56 7.54
N THR A 87 -5.64 -2.27 6.28
CA THR A 87 -6.60 -1.60 5.40
C THR A 87 -6.70 -2.34 4.08
N LEU A 88 -7.80 -2.12 3.35
CA LEU A 88 -7.97 -2.64 2.00
C LEU A 88 -7.97 -1.47 1.03
N ILE A 89 -7.13 -1.53 0.02
CA ILE A 89 -6.99 -0.49 -1.00
C ILE A 89 -7.58 -1.03 -2.30
N HIS A 90 -8.60 -0.34 -2.81
CA HIS A 90 -9.19 -0.69 -4.11
C HIS A 90 -8.27 -0.24 -5.24
N CYS A 91 -8.00 -1.14 -6.18
CA CYS A 91 -7.16 -0.91 -7.33
C CYS A 91 -7.93 -1.11 -8.63
N ASN A 92 -7.45 -0.45 -9.68
CA ASN A 92 -7.86 -0.67 -11.06
C ASN A 92 -7.39 -2.05 -11.56
N ALA A 93 -7.77 -2.41 -12.79
CA ALA A 93 -7.38 -3.69 -13.39
C ALA A 93 -5.85 -3.84 -13.58
N ASP A 94 -5.13 -2.76 -13.67
CA ASP A 94 -3.66 -2.70 -13.78
C ASP A 94 -2.94 -2.60 -12.42
N TRP A 95 -3.66 -2.82 -11.32
CA TRP A 95 -3.19 -2.71 -9.94
C TRP A 95 -2.79 -1.29 -9.49
N THR A 96 -3.02 -0.26 -10.31
CA THR A 96 -2.89 1.11 -9.83
C THR A 96 -4.02 1.45 -8.85
N PRO A 97 -3.79 2.31 -7.86
CA PRO A 97 -4.86 2.74 -6.95
C PRO A 97 -6.02 3.35 -7.72
N SER A 98 -7.23 3.00 -7.37
CA SER A 98 -8.40 3.67 -7.94
C SER A 98 -8.56 5.09 -7.38
N ASN A 99 -9.26 5.96 -8.11
CA ASN A 99 -9.58 7.31 -7.64
C ASN A 99 -10.81 7.35 -6.71
N LEU A 100 -11.26 6.19 -6.22
CA LEU A 100 -12.41 6.09 -5.32
C LEU A 100 -11.99 6.47 -3.89
N SER A 101 -12.90 7.08 -3.16
CA SER A 101 -12.71 7.24 -1.71
C SER A 101 -12.98 5.92 -0.99
N GLN A 102 -12.39 5.73 0.19
CA GLN A 102 -12.58 4.47 0.94
C GLN A 102 -14.06 4.17 1.24
N SER A 103 -14.86 5.21 1.46
CA SER A 103 -16.31 5.08 1.68
C SER A 103 -17.09 4.57 0.46
N ASP A 104 -16.52 4.64 -0.73
CA ASP A 104 -17.18 4.18 -1.96
C ASP A 104 -17.05 2.66 -2.14
N TYR A 105 -15.99 2.06 -1.59
CA TYR A 105 -15.69 0.65 -1.77
C TYR A 105 -15.56 -0.17 -0.48
N LEU A 106 -15.60 0.46 0.69
CA LEU A 106 -15.60 -0.23 2.00
C LEU A 106 -16.86 0.10 2.78
N GLN A 107 -17.38 -0.90 3.47
CA GLN A 107 -18.37 -0.77 4.53
C GLN A 107 -17.69 -0.94 5.89
N GLY A 108 -18.06 -0.08 6.85
CA GLY A 108 -17.49 -0.06 8.19
C GLY A 108 -16.32 0.93 8.31
N PHE A 109 -15.22 0.49 8.88
CA PHE A 109 -14.05 1.35 9.08
C PHE A 109 -13.06 1.23 7.91
N SER A 110 -12.21 2.24 7.77
CA SER A 110 -11.13 2.24 6.78
C SER A 110 -9.95 1.38 7.19
N GLU A 111 -9.82 1.09 8.50
CA GLU A 111 -8.73 0.35 9.11
C GLU A 111 -9.24 -0.42 10.31
N ASP A 112 -8.68 -1.60 10.58
CA ASP A 112 -8.96 -2.39 11.77
C ASP A 112 -7.70 -3.16 12.19
N ARG A 113 -7.71 -3.75 13.38
CA ARG A 113 -6.57 -4.46 13.96
C ARG A 113 -6.61 -5.94 13.68
N ILE A 114 -5.43 -6.53 13.50
CA ILE A 114 -5.27 -7.99 13.46
C ILE A 114 -5.20 -8.48 14.90
N THR A 115 -6.23 -9.22 15.32
CA THR A 115 -6.36 -9.74 16.70
C THR A 115 -6.16 -11.24 16.80
N ASP A 116 -6.14 -11.95 15.68
CA ASP A 116 -5.87 -13.40 15.64
C ASP A 116 -4.38 -13.63 15.45
N TYR A 117 -3.70 -14.01 16.52
CA TYR A 117 -2.28 -14.35 16.49
C TYR A 117 -1.95 -15.48 17.44
N LYS A 118 -0.90 -16.22 17.12
CA LYS A 118 -0.44 -17.35 17.91
C LYS A 118 1.09 -17.42 17.91
N ALA A 119 1.68 -17.45 19.10
CA ALA A 119 3.10 -17.71 19.26
C ALA A 119 3.45 -19.16 18.90
N SER A 120 4.60 -19.35 18.24
CA SER A 120 5.15 -20.67 17.98
C SER A 120 5.55 -21.36 19.29
N PHE A 121 5.50 -22.68 19.29
CA PHE A 121 5.91 -23.47 20.43
C PHE A 121 6.93 -24.53 20.00
N ASN A 122 8.04 -24.63 20.76
CA ASN A 122 9.09 -25.62 20.54
C ASN A 122 9.70 -25.61 19.13
N THR A 123 9.88 -24.42 18.55
CA THR A 123 10.52 -24.19 17.24
C THR A 123 11.95 -23.73 17.42
N ILE A 124 12.85 -24.04 16.47
CA ILE A 124 14.25 -23.58 16.48
C ILE A 124 14.30 -22.08 16.35
N GLN A 125 13.54 -21.52 15.41
CA GLN A 125 13.32 -20.09 15.26
C GLN A 125 11.95 -19.75 15.83
N PRO A 126 11.86 -19.01 16.94
CA PRO A 126 10.57 -18.53 17.44
C PRO A 126 9.93 -17.55 16.45
N TYR A 127 8.61 -17.54 16.39
CA TYR A 127 7.82 -16.59 15.61
C TYR A 127 6.43 -16.43 16.20
N THR A 128 5.77 -15.32 15.85
CA THR A 128 4.35 -15.14 16.08
C THR A 128 3.63 -15.18 14.73
N ASN A 129 2.70 -16.13 14.56
CA ASN A 129 1.85 -16.22 13.38
C ASN A 129 0.63 -15.33 13.55
N TYR A 130 0.40 -14.44 12.59
CA TYR A 130 -0.77 -13.58 12.52
C TYR A 130 -1.71 -14.03 11.42
N ARG A 131 -3.01 -13.91 11.65
CA ARG A 131 -4.05 -14.28 10.69
C ARG A 131 -5.10 -13.19 10.60
N LEU A 132 -5.48 -12.86 9.37
CA LEU A 132 -6.52 -11.89 9.05
C LEU A 132 -7.54 -12.54 8.13
N THR A 133 -8.80 -12.54 8.54
CA THR A 133 -9.91 -12.97 7.68
C THR A 133 -10.50 -11.77 6.95
N ILE A 134 -10.65 -11.88 5.64
CA ILE A 134 -11.24 -10.87 4.74
C ILE A 134 -12.49 -11.48 4.07
N PRO A 135 -13.67 -10.87 4.17
CA PRO A 135 -14.00 -9.62 4.86
C PRO A 135 -13.81 -9.73 6.37
N GLY A 136 -13.27 -8.66 6.96
CA GLY A 136 -13.17 -8.54 8.39
C GLY A 136 -14.51 -8.18 9.04
N ARG A 137 -14.53 -8.05 10.35
CA ARG A 137 -15.71 -7.63 11.09
C ARG A 137 -16.11 -6.19 10.77
N GLU A 138 -15.10 -5.33 10.77
CA GLU A 138 -15.26 -3.87 10.68
C GLU A 138 -14.84 -3.31 9.32
N VAL A 139 -14.06 -4.04 8.52
CA VAL A 139 -13.60 -3.63 7.18
C VAL A 139 -14.10 -4.62 6.15
N ARG A 140 -15.06 -4.20 5.31
CA ARG A 140 -15.72 -5.06 4.33
C ARG A 140 -15.73 -4.43 2.94
N PRO A 141 -15.20 -5.11 1.93
CA PRO A 141 -15.36 -4.69 0.54
C PRO A 141 -16.85 -4.66 0.15
N SER A 142 -17.27 -3.58 -0.50
CA SER A 142 -18.64 -3.40 -1.00
C SER A 142 -18.72 -3.28 -2.53
N LEU A 143 -17.58 -3.07 -3.17
CA LEU A 143 -17.45 -2.94 -4.61
C LEU A 143 -16.53 -4.05 -5.13
N SER A 144 -16.86 -4.61 -6.31
CA SER A 144 -15.98 -5.57 -6.96
C SER A 144 -14.75 -4.87 -7.58
N GLY A 145 -13.61 -5.54 -7.58
CA GLY A 145 -12.36 -5.01 -8.11
C GLY A 145 -11.16 -5.73 -7.52
N ASN A 146 -9.99 -5.22 -7.84
CA ASN A 146 -8.74 -5.67 -7.25
C ASN A 146 -8.53 -4.96 -5.91
N TYR A 147 -8.10 -5.72 -4.90
CA TYR A 147 -7.83 -5.18 -3.57
C TYR A 147 -6.42 -5.54 -3.11
N LEU A 148 -5.71 -4.57 -2.59
CA LEU A 148 -4.40 -4.74 -1.97
C LEU A 148 -4.56 -4.61 -0.45
N PRO A 149 -4.35 -5.68 0.34
CA PRO A 149 -4.26 -5.59 1.79
C PRO A 149 -2.98 -4.85 2.19
N GLY A 150 -3.11 -3.72 2.88
CA GLY A 150 -1.99 -3.00 3.47
C GLY A 150 -1.91 -3.31 4.96
N ILE A 151 -0.75 -3.79 5.42
CA ILE A 151 -0.48 -4.08 6.84
C ILE A 151 0.53 -3.04 7.35
N SER A 152 0.29 -2.46 8.54
CA SER A 152 1.14 -1.45 9.17
C SER A 152 1.38 -1.75 10.66
#